data_7afe0ae79df4813105ee5e9bec5ba726
#
_entry.id   7afe0ae79df4813105ee5e9bec5ba726
#
_cell.length_a   1.000
_cell.length_b   1.000
_cell.length_c   1.000
_cell.angle_alpha   90.00
_cell.angle_beta   90.00
_cell.angle_gamma   90.00
#
_symmetry.space_group_name_H-M   'P 1'
#
loop_
_entity.id
_entity.type
_entity.pdbx_description
1 polymer ?
#
loop_
_entity_poly.entity_id
_entity_poly.type
_entity_poly.pdbx_seq_one_letter_code
_entity_poly.pdbx_strand_id
1 'polypeptide(L)'
;KILTMEDQEERTQDARAVLVCDGRVQAVGDDETLRAMAGGHARIVNLANRTLCPAFIDAHSHFLAVAHSMLQVDLSEVESLEEMSLRIGRYIAAHHIAPGNFVVCRGFDPQQAGGYPPLEAMDALAPGYALVIQHPSGHAGMVNTLALEKLGITPQTRDPEGGRIGRDGERLNGYLEENAFLMVQSTLPAPDMDALMQAMQQAQSLYASHGIVTVQEGLMLSSMLPMYRELLERGLLTLDVVGYPSPQDYGAF
;
A
#
# COMPACT_ATOMS: atom_id res chain seq x y z
N LYS A 1 20.28 -6.42 -24.32
CA LYS A 1 20.39 -7.80 -23.83
C LYS A 1 19.00 -8.33 -23.53
N ILE A 2 18.70 -9.59 -23.89
CA ILE A 2 17.49 -10.31 -23.52
C ILE A 2 17.85 -11.34 -22.46
N LEU A 3 17.12 -11.37 -21.34
CA LEU A 3 17.21 -12.39 -20.30
C LEU A 3 15.97 -13.27 -20.41
N THR A 4 16.13 -14.52 -20.80
CA THR A 4 14.99 -15.45 -21.00
C THR A 4 14.61 -16.19 -19.72
N MET A 5 15.49 -16.21 -18.72
CA MET A 5 15.36 -16.97 -17.47
C MET A 5 15.24 -18.49 -17.71
N GLU A 6 15.67 -18.98 -18.87
CA GLU A 6 15.75 -20.41 -19.16
C GLU A 6 17.08 -21.00 -18.65
N ASP A 7 17.03 -22.21 -18.07
CA ASP A 7 18.21 -22.87 -17.44
C ASP A 7 19.29 -23.33 -18.42
N GLN A 8 19.10 -23.15 -19.73
CA GLN A 8 20.05 -23.55 -20.75
C GLN A 8 20.92 -22.37 -21.20
N GLU A 9 22.13 -22.26 -20.66
CA GLU A 9 23.14 -21.25 -20.99
C GLU A 9 23.46 -21.12 -22.48
N GLU A 10 23.29 -22.19 -23.28
CA GLU A 10 23.61 -22.19 -24.70
C GLU A 10 22.63 -21.43 -25.59
N ARG A 11 21.37 -21.25 -25.18
CA ARG A 11 20.33 -20.57 -26.00
C ARG A 11 20.23 -19.07 -25.77
N THR A 12 20.78 -18.56 -24.68
CA THR A 12 20.59 -17.16 -24.27
C THR A 12 21.69 -16.23 -24.77
N GLN A 13 22.84 -16.76 -25.26
CA GLN A 13 24.00 -15.93 -25.65
C GLN A 13 23.71 -15.02 -26.85
N ASP A 14 22.82 -15.40 -27.75
CA ASP A 14 22.50 -14.66 -28.99
C ASP A 14 21.12 -14.00 -29.00
N ALA A 15 20.35 -14.03 -27.91
CA ALA A 15 19.06 -13.40 -27.85
C ALA A 15 19.17 -11.87 -27.88
N ARG A 16 18.81 -11.24 -29.02
CA ARG A 16 18.88 -9.79 -29.25
C ARG A 16 17.51 -9.15 -29.50
N ALA A 17 16.50 -9.97 -29.80
CA ALA A 17 15.16 -9.52 -30.08
C ALA A 17 14.11 -10.51 -29.54
N VAL A 18 12.91 -10.01 -29.32
CA VAL A 18 11.73 -10.78 -28.93
C VAL A 18 10.61 -10.44 -29.89
N LEU A 19 9.95 -11.45 -30.43
CA LEU A 19 8.73 -11.31 -31.22
C LEU A 19 7.53 -11.61 -30.34
N VAL A 20 6.61 -10.64 -30.25
CA VAL A 20 5.35 -10.76 -29.52
C VAL A 20 4.20 -10.71 -30.50
N CYS A 21 3.29 -11.67 -30.40
CA CYS A 21 2.06 -11.73 -31.17
C CYS A 21 0.89 -12.00 -30.23
N ASP A 22 -0.19 -11.22 -30.35
CA ASP A 22 -1.40 -11.34 -29.53
C ASP A 22 -1.12 -11.41 -28.00
N GLY A 23 -0.19 -10.56 -27.54
CA GLY A 23 0.19 -10.47 -26.12
C GLY A 23 1.06 -11.62 -25.61
N ARG A 24 1.53 -12.53 -26.49
CA ARG A 24 2.37 -13.66 -26.14
C ARG A 24 3.73 -13.60 -26.81
N VAL A 25 4.78 -14.00 -26.10
CA VAL A 25 6.11 -14.20 -26.69
C VAL A 25 6.04 -15.38 -27.67
N GLN A 26 6.22 -15.10 -28.95
CA GLN A 26 6.21 -16.10 -30.00
C GLN A 26 7.59 -16.68 -30.27
N ALA A 27 8.62 -15.83 -30.24
CA ALA A 27 10.00 -16.24 -30.44
C ALA A 27 10.98 -15.27 -29.78
N VAL A 28 12.14 -15.80 -29.43
CA VAL A 28 13.30 -15.06 -28.93
C VAL A 28 14.51 -15.48 -29.78
N GLY A 29 15.33 -14.52 -30.24
CA GLY A 29 16.47 -14.84 -31.09
C GLY A 29 17.19 -13.60 -31.61
N ASP A 30 17.79 -13.73 -32.77
CA ASP A 30 18.45 -12.62 -33.46
C ASP A 30 17.47 -11.69 -34.17
N ASP A 31 17.88 -10.45 -34.39
CA ASP A 31 17.02 -9.39 -34.94
C ASP A 31 16.58 -9.68 -36.40
N GLU A 32 17.49 -10.25 -37.23
CA GLU A 32 17.22 -10.50 -38.65
C GLU A 32 16.16 -11.59 -38.83
N THR A 33 16.34 -12.72 -38.15
CA THR A 33 15.39 -13.83 -38.18
C THR A 33 14.00 -13.41 -37.70
N LEU A 34 13.93 -12.69 -36.58
CA LEU A 34 12.63 -12.29 -36.03
C LEU A 34 11.93 -11.21 -36.85
N ARG A 35 12.68 -10.32 -37.52
CA ARG A 35 12.10 -9.38 -38.50
C ARG A 35 11.50 -10.11 -39.71
N ALA A 36 12.20 -11.13 -40.21
CA ALA A 36 11.68 -11.93 -41.31
C ALA A 36 10.38 -12.67 -40.90
N MET A 37 10.33 -13.22 -39.69
CA MET A 37 9.12 -13.87 -39.15
C MET A 37 7.97 -12.89 -38.93
N ALA A 38 8.25 -11.69 -38.45
CA ALA A 38 7.25 -10.67 -38.11
C ALA A 38 6.56 -10.06 -39.32
N GLY A 39 7.21 -10.09 -40.52
CA GLY A 39 6.71 -9.45 -41.71
C GLY A 39 6.71 -7.91 -41.65
N GLY A 40 6.24 -7.29 -42.72
CA GLY A 40 6.30 -5.83 -42.90
C GLY A 40 5.36 -4.98 -42.01
N HIS A 41 4.48 -5.59 -41.25
CA HIS A 41 3.45 -4.89 -40.45
C HIS A 41 3.76 -4.82 -38.95
N ALA A 42 4.88 -5.41 -38.51
CA ALA A 42 5.23 -5.41 -37.08
C ALA A 42 5.67 -4.03 -36.59
N ARG A 43 5.18 -3.64 -35.42
CA ARG A 43 5.71 -2.48 -34.69
C ARG A 43 7.05 -2.84 -34.08
N ILE A 44 8.09 -2.12 -34.45
CA ILE A 44 9.45 -2.32 -33.92
C ILE A 44 9.69 -1.35 -32.77
N VAL A 45 10.09 -1.88 -31.61
CA VAL A 45 10.50 -1.11 -30.45
C VAL A 45 12.00 -1.29 -30.21
N ASN A 46 12.77 -0.22 -30.45
CA ASN A 46 14.20 -0.24 -30.18
C ASN A 46 14.45 0.03 -28.68
N LEU A 47 15.06 -0.93 -28.00
CA LEU A 47 15.36 -0.83 -26.57
C LEU A 47 16.61 0.02 -26.25
N ALA A 48 17.31 0.58 -27.26
CA ALA A 48 18.46 1.46 -27.08
C ALA A 48 19.51 0.89 -26.09
N ASN A 49 19.90 -0.36 -26.28
CA ASN A 49 20.83 -1.12 -25.42
C ASN A 49 20.34 -1.43 -24.00
N ARG A 50 19.08 -1.16 -23.67
CA ARG A 50 18.51 -1.61 -22.40
C ARG A 50 18.35 -3.13 -22.37
N THR A 51 18.33 -3.68 -21.17
CA THR A 51 18.04 -5.09 -20.95
C THR A 51 16.53 -5.32 -20.92
N LEU A 52 16.05 -6.35 -21.58
CA LEU A 52 14.70 -6.88 -21.47
C LEU A 52 14.74 -8.15 -20.64
N CYS A 53 13.86 -8.26 -19.67
CA CYS A 53 13.65 -9.47 -18.87
C CYS A 53 12.13 -9.69 -18.70
N PRO A 54 11.69 -10.90 -18.30
CA PRO A 54 10.33 -11.11 -17.84
C PRO A 54 10.00 -10.14 -16.71
N ALA A 55 8.73 -9.74 -16.62
CA ALA A 55 8.26 -8.96 -15.50
C ALA A 55 8.28 -9.78 -14.20
N PHE A 56 8.24 -9.09 -13.07
CA PHE A 56 8.33 -9.73 -11.76
C PHE A 56 6.95 -10.13 -11.25
N ILE A 57 6.97 -11.19 -10.45
CA ILE A 57 5.85 -11.66 -9.63
C ILE A 57 6.19 -11.36 -8.18
N ASP A 58 5.37 -10.56 -7.50
CA ASP A 58 5.48 -10.36 -6.06
C ASP A 58 4.73 -11.50 -5.36
N ALA A 59 5.50 -12.45 -4.86
CA ALA A 59 4.96 -13.68 -4.26
C ALA A 59 4.48 -13.51 -2.81
N HIS A 60 4.67 -12.33 -2.20
CA HIS A 60 4.18 -12.03 -0.86
C HIS A 60 3.86 -10.55 -0.74
N SER A 61 2.60 -10.20 -0.90
CA SER A 61 2.11 -8.84 -0.86
C SER A 61 0.73 -8.75 -0.21
N HIS A 62 0.34 -7.53 0.12
CA HIS A 62 -1.00 -7.16 0.55
C HIS A 62 -1.44 -5.97 -0.29
N PHE A 63 -1.86 -6.24 -1.52
CA PHE A 63 -2.14 -5.22 -2.52
C PHE A 63 -3.17 -4.17 -2.05
N LEU A 64 -4.25 -4.62 -1.41
CA LEU A 64 -5.24 -3.71 -0.84
C LEU A 64 -4.68 -2.84 0.28
N ALA A 65 -3.80 -3.40 1.13
CA ALA A 65 -3.15 -2.62 2.19
C ALA A 65 -2.23 -1.53 1.62
N VAL A 66 -1.52 -1.81 0.52
CA VAL A 66 -0.74 -0.79 -0.21
C VAL A 66 -1.65 0.31 -0.73
N ALA A 67 -2.79 -0.03 -1.36
CA ALA A 67 -3.77 0.96 -1.81
C ALA A 67 -4.32 1.80 -0.64
N HIS A 68 -4.72 1.17 0.46
CA HIS A 68 -5.15 1.88 1.67
C HIS A 68 -4.07 2.83 2.21
N SER A 69 -2.80 2.44 2.14
CA SER A 69 -1.71 3.30 2.60
C SER A 69 -1.58 4.60 1.80
N MET A 70 -2.05 4.63 0.56
CA MET A 70 -2.08 5.83 -0.28
C MET A 70 -3.17 6.83 0.11
N LEU A 71 -4.15 6.37 0.90
CA LEU A 71 -5.20 7.20 1.50
C LEU A 71 -4.82 7.72 2.90
N GLN A 72 -3.54 7.68 3.25
CA GLN A 72 -3.01 8.11 4.53
C GLN A 72 -1.90 9.14 4.33
N VAL A 73 -1.68 9.96 5.34
CA VAL A 73 -0.53 10.88 5.34
C VAL A 73 0.76 10.10 5.50
N ASP A 74 1.66 10.22 4.55
CA ASP A 74 2.98 9.59 4.66
C ASP A 74 3.90 10.42 5.53
N LEU A 75 4.26 9.88 6.69
CA LEU A 75 5.23 10.44 7.64
C LEU A 75 6.56 9.69 7.63
N SER A 76 6.81 8.85 6.64
CA SER A 76 8.13 8.23 6.45
C SER A 76 9.18 9.34 6.29
N GLU A 77 10.36 9.12 6.85
CA GLU A 77 11.50 10.04 6.73
C GLU A 77 11.25 11.46 7.30
N VAL A 78 10.21 11.62 8.15
CA VAL A 78 9.97 12.90 8.84
C VAL A 78 10.92 13.03 10.03
N GLU A 79 11.64 14.13 10.11
CA GLU A 79 12.65 14.39 11.14
C GLU A 79 12.18 15.41 12.20
N SER A 80 11.02 16.06 12.01
CA SER A 80 10.55 17.09 12.95
C SER A 80 9.03 17.17 13.04
N LEU A 81 8.53 17.68 14.17
CA LEU A 81 7.10 17.96 14.39
C LEU A 81 6.59 19.04 13.43
N GLU A 82 7.42 19.99 13.05
CA GLU A 82 7.07 21.02 12.08
C GLU A 82 6.77 20.42 10.69
N GLU A 83 7.62 19.51 10.25
CA GLU A 83 7.41 18.79 8.99
C GLU A 83 6.18 17.88 9.05
N MET A 84 5.95 17.19 10.18
CA MET A 84 4.73 16.41 10.40
C MET A 84 3.48 17.30 10.24
N SER A 85 3.45 18.42 10.94
CA SER A 85 2.33 19.38 10.87
C SER A 85 2.09 19.88 9.44
N LEU A 86 3.16 20.19 8.72
CA LEU A 86 3.09 20.63 7.33
C LEU A 86 2.51 19.56 6.40
N ARG A 87 2.96 18.32 6.51
CA ARG A 87 2.45 17.19 5.70
C ARG A 87 0.98 16.90 6.02
N ILE A 88 0.62 16.87 7.30
CA ILE A 88 -0.76 16.67 7.76
C ILE A 88 -1.66 17.81 7.25
N GLY A 89 -1.25 19.04 7.42
CA GLY A 89 -2.03 20.21 6.98
C GLY A 89 -2.23 20.24 5.46
N ARG A 90 -1.21 19.91 4.67
CA ARG A 90 -1.32 19.78 3.21
C ARG A 90 -2.31 18.69 2.81
N TYR A 91 -2.26 17.54 3.47
CA TYR A 91 -3.17 16.43 3.20
C TYR A 91 -4.63 16.81 3.52
N ILE A 92 -4.88 17.41 4.69
CA ILE A 92 -6.20 17.90 5.10
C ILE A 92 -6.77 18.85 4.04
N ALA A 93 -5.95 19.82 3.58
CA ALA A 93 -6.38 20.80 2.59
C ALA A 93 -6.64 20.15 1.22
N ALA A 94 -5.76 19.26 0.76
CA ALA A 94 -5.88 18.60 -0.54
C ALA A 94 -7.09 17.67 -0.64
N HIS A 95 -7.45 17.00 0.45
CA HIS A 95 -8.57 16.06 0.51
C HIS A 95 -9.84 16.67 1.11
N HIS A 96 -9.86 17.98 1.40
CA HIS A 96 -11.02 18.70 1.94
C HIS A 96 -11.62 18.04 3.20
N ILE A 97 -10.75 17.52 4.08
CA ILE A 97 -11.20 16.82 5.29
C ILE A 97 -11.91 17.82 6.20
N ALA A 98 -13.14 17.53 6.56
CA ALA A 98 -13.90 18.39 7.46
C ALA A 98 -13.40 18.29 8.91
N PRO A 99 -13.40 19.39 9.68
CA PRO A 99 -13.06 19.37 11.11
C PRO A 99 -13.84 18.28 11.87
N GLY A 100 -13.18 17.68 12.84
CA GLY A 100 -13.70 16.58 13.62
C GLY A 100 -13.53 15.20 12.99
N ASN A 101 -13.17 15.09 11.72
CA ASN A 101 -12.93 13.80 11.08
C ASN A 101 -11.56 13.22 11.44
N PHE A 102 -11.40 11.93 11.19
CA PHE A 102 -10.12 11.25 11.37
C PHE A 102 -9.13 11.64 10.27
N VAL A 103 -7.88 11.83 10.68
CA VAL A 103 -6.72 11.93 9.80
C VAL A 103 -5.76 10.82 10.21
N VAL A 104 -5.51 9.90 9.29
CA VAL A 104 -4.65 8.75 9.55
C VAL A 104 -3.29 8.97 8.89
N CYS A 105 -2.24 8.78 9.65
CA CYS A 105 -0.85 8.90 9.21
C CYS A 105 -0.16 7.54 9.34
N ARG A 106 0.77 7.27 8.43
CA ARG A 106 1.59 6.05 8.41
C ARG A 106 3.08 6.35 8.34
N GLY A 107 3.87 5.34 8.62
CA GLY A 107 5.31 5.38 8.36
C GLY A 107 6.14 6.17 9.36
N PHE A 108 5.54 6.69 10.43
CA PHE A 108 6.27 7.40 11.49
C PHE A 108 7.12 6.43 12.30
N ASP A 109 8.44 6.62 12.25
CA ASP A 109 9.40 5.85 13.04
C ASP A 109 9.86 6.66 14.26
N PRO A 110 9.39 6.30 15.48
CA PRO A 110 9.79 7.02 16.68
C PRO A 110 11.29 6.89 17.00
N GLN A 111 11.99 5.87 16.49
CA GLN A 111 13.42 5.74 16.70
C GLN A 111 14.20 6.81 15.94
N GLN A 112 13.78 7.13 14.72
CA GLN A 112 14.36 8.19 13.90
C GLN A 112 13.98 9.59 14.41
N ALA A 113 12.76 9.75 14.90
CA ALA A 113 12.23 11.02 15.39
C ALA A 113 12.58 11.36 16.85
N GLY A 114 13.36 10.52 17.53
CA GLY A 114 13.75 10.74 18.94
C GLY A 114 12.67 10.39 19.97
N GLY A 115 11.64 9.65 19.58
CA GLY A 115 10.54 9.20 20.43
C GLY A 115 9.18 9.56 19.88
N TYR A 116 8.13 9.10 20.54
CA TYR A 116 6.78 9.53 20.24
C TYR A 116 6.54 10.97 20.75
N PRO A 117 5.82 11.83 19.99
CA PRO A 117 5.41 13.13 20.49
C PRO A 117 4.53 13.01 21.74
N PRO A 118 4.66 13.87 22.74
CA PRO A 118 3.71 13.92 23.84
C PRO A 118 2.30 14.29 23.34
N LEU A 119 1.27 13.94 24.12
CA LEU A 119 -0.14 14.09 23.72
C LEU A 119 -0.49 15.53 23.32
N GLU A 120 0.03 16.51 24.03
CA GLU A 120 -0.17 17.93 23.75
C GLU A 120 0.44 18.34 22.38
N ALA A 121 1.57 17.75 22.02
CA ALA A 121 2.17 17.97 20.70
C ALA A 121 1.35 17.29 19.61
N MET A 122 0.79 16.10 19.86
CA MET A 122 -0.14 15.43 18.95
C MET A 122 -1.38 16.27 18.69
N ASP A 123 -1.94 16.92 19.71
CA ASP A 123 -3.08 17.84 19.58
C ASP A 123 -2.73 19.06 18.71
N ALA A 124 -1.50 19.55 18.84
CA ALA A 124 -1.02 20.70 18.08
C ALA A 124 -0.73 20.39 16.60
N LEU A 125 -0.44 19.12 16.24
CA LEU A 125 -0.19 18.73 14.85
C LEU A 125 -1.42 18.86 13.95
N ALA A 126 -2.62 18.62 14.48
CA ALA A 126 -3.86 18.67 13.72
C ALA A 126 -5.02 19.23 14.57
N PRO A 127 -5.03 20.53 14.91
CA PRO A 127 -6.06 21.12 15.75
C PRO A 127 -7.45 20.94 15.14
N GLY A 128 -8.37 20.34 15.92
CA GLY A 128 -9.75 20.11 15.49
C GLY A 128 -9.95 18.86 14.63
N TYR A 129 -8.94 18.01 14.46
CA TYR A 129 -9.02 16.72 13.75
C TYR A 129 -8.64 15.56 14.68
N ALA A 130 -9.29 14.41 14.50
CA ALA A 130 -8.95 13.19 15.23
C ALA A 130 -7.73 12.53 14.55
N LEU A 131 -6.55 12.73 15.13
CA LEU A 131 -5.28 12.28 14.54
C LEU A 131 -4.92 10.87 15.02
N VAL A 132 -4.58 10.01 14.08
CA VAL A 132 -4.04 8.65 14.31
C VAL A 132 -2.71 8.54 13.57
N ILE A 133 -1.62 8.25 14.28
CA ILE A 133 -0.30 7.99 13.70
C ILE A 133 0.07 6.53 13.93
N GLN A 134 0.21 5.80 12.84
CA GLN A 134 0.52 4.38 12.86
C GLN A 134 2.03 4.15 12.81
N HIS A 135 2.52 3.28 13.70
CA HIS A 135 3.89 2.76 13.62
C HIS A 135 4.06 1.86 12.38
N PRO A 136 5.27 1.80 11.78
CA PRO A 136 5.53 0.96 10.60
C PRO A 136 5.18 -0.53 10.78
N SER A 137 5.25 -1.06 12.01
CA SER A 137 4.83 -2.44 12.30
C SER A 137 3.34 -2.71 12.11
N GLY A 138 2.49 -1.66 12.12
CA GLY A 138 1.03 -1.81 12.14
C GLY A 138 0.42 -2.22 13.48
N HIS A 139 1.24 -2.54 14.48
CA HIS A 139 0.81 -3.07 15.79
C HIS A 139 0.79 -2.03 16.91
N ALA A 140 1.24 -0.83 16.66
CA ALA A 140 1.27 0.26 17.63
C ALA A 140 1.03 1.61 16.94
N GLY A 141 0.75 2.63 17.73
CA GLY A 141 0.61 3.98 17.24
C GLY A 141 0.26 4.98 18.32
N MET A 142 0.07 6.22 17.87
CA MET A 142 -0.36 7.33 18.70
C MET A 142 -1.69 7.88 18.20
N VAL A 143 -2.52 8.31 19.14
CA VAL A 143 -3.76 9.03 18.86
C VAL A 143 -3.81 10.32 19.69
N ASN A 144 -4.37 11.38 19.13
CA ASN A 144 -4.51 12.63 19.88
C ASN A 144 -5.76 12.63 20.78
N THR A 145 -5.95 13.68 21.58
CA THR A 145 -7.06 13.79 22.53
C THR A 145 -8.43 13.64 21.86
N LEU A 146 -8.65 14.29 20.72
CA LEU A 146 -9.90 14.19 19.98
C LEU A 146 -10.16 12.77 19.44
N ALA A 147 -9.11 12.07 19.03
CA ALA A 147 -9.24 10.67 18.62
C ALA A 147 -9.58 9.76 19.81
N LEU A 148 -8.93 9.94 20.97
CA LEU A 148 -9.29 9.22 22.20
C LEU A 148 -10.75 9.41 22.58
N GLU A 149 -11.25 10.65 22.53
CA GLU A 149 -12.67 10.98 22.82
C GLU A 149 -13.61 10.25 21.85
N LYS A 150 -13.34 10.33 20.54
CA LYS A 150 -14.16 9.67 19.52
C LYS A 150 -14.17 8.15 19.63
N LEU A 151 -13.09 7.57 20.07
CA LEU A 151 -12.92 6.13 20.30
C LEU A 151 -13.50 5.69 21.65
N GLY A 152 -13.95 6.62 22.50
CA GLY A 152 -14.48 6.34 23.84
C GLY A 152 -13.40 5.83 24.81
N ILE A 153 -12.11 6.13 24.53
CA ILE A 153 -11.01 5.75 25.40
C ILE A 153 -10.82 6.83 26.47
N THR A 154 -11.03 6.44 27.72
CA THR A 154 -10.92 7.30 28.90
C THR A 154 -9.80 6.81 29.81
N PRO A 155 -9.36 7.62 30.80
CA PRO A 155 -8.39 7.14 31.78
C PRO A 155 -8.81 5.86 32.53
N GLN A 156 -10.12 5.62 32.65
CA GLN A 156 -10.70 4.44 33.31
C GLN A 156 -10.86 3.24 32.37
N THR A 157 -10.66 3.40 31.06
CA THR A 157 -10.72 2.31 30.08
C THR A 157 -9.62 1.30 30.42
N ARG A 158 -9.99 0.03 30.61
CA ARG A 158 -9.03 -1.04 30.89
C ARG A 158 -8.28 -1.44 29.62
N ASP A 159 -7.06 -1.88 29.80
CA ASP A 159 -6.31 -2.48 28.70
C ASP A 159 -7.07 -3.71 28.17
N PRO A 160 -7.24 -3.86 26.86
CA PRO A 160 -7.81 -5.08 26.29
C PRO A 160 -6.83 -6.25 26.46
N GLU A 161 -7.36 -7.47 26.43
CA GLU A 161 -6.52 -8.66 26.46
C GLU A 161 -5.51 -8.63 25.29
N GLY A 162 -4.22 -8.83 25.60
CA GLY A 162 -3.15 -8.78 24.61
C GLY A 162 -2.89 -7.39 24.01
N GLY A 163 -3.31 -6.30 24.66
CA GLY A 163 -3.07 -4.93 24.22
C GLY A 163 -2.82 -3.99 25.38
N ARG A 164 -2.29 -2.80 25.07
CA ARG A 164 -1.94 -1.79 26.07
C ARG A 164 -2.41 -0.41 25.66
N ILE A 165 -3.01 0.32 26.60
CA ILE A 165 -3.33 1.74 26.51
C ILE A 165 -2.30 2.52 27.32
N GLY A 166 -1.50 3.36 26.65
CA GLY A 166 -0.41 4.11 27.28
C GLY A 166 -0.91 5.16 28.27
N ARG A 167 -0.22 5.26 29.40
CA ARG A 167 -0.51 6.21 30.47
C ARG A 167 0.75 6.75 31.11
N ASP A 168 0.69 8.02 31.52
CA ASP A 168 1.65 8.66 32.40
C ASP A 168 0.97 8.94 33.73
N GLY A 169 1.19 8.03 34.69
CA GLY A 169 0.40 7.98 35.91
C GLY A 169 -1.06 7.61 35.64
N GLU A 170 -2.01 8.49 35.97
CA GLU A 170 -3.43 8.29 35.73
C GLU A 170 -3.90 8.90 34.40
N ARG A 171 -3.03 9.61 33.65
CA ARG A 171 -3.40 10.29 32.40
C ARG A 171 -3.06 9.43 31.19
N LEU A 172 -3.94 9.46 30.20
CA LEU A 172 -3.64 8.90 28.89
C LEU A 172 -2.52 9.71 28.22
N ASN A 173 -1.58 9.02 27.58
CA ASN A 173 -0.50 9.66 26.80
C ASN A 173 -0.66 9.51 25.29
N GLY A 174 -1.77 8.89 24.84
CA GLY A 174 -2.09 8.70 23.43
C GLY A 174 -1.45 7.47 22.78
N TYR A 175 -0.50 6.79 23.43
CA TYR A 175 0.11 5.58 22.90
C TYR A 175 -0.80 4.36 23.04
N LEU A 176 -0.93 3.56 21.98
CA LEU A 176 -1.71 2.33 21.94
C LEU A 176 -0.88 1.23 21.28
N GLU A 177 -1.01 0.01 21.81
CA GLU A 177 -0.18 -1.13 21.39
C GLU A 177 -1.01 -2.40 21.26
N GLU A 178 -0.67 -3.23 20.28
CA GLU A 178 -1.28 -4.52 19.97
C GLU A 178 -2.81 -4.42 19.87
N ASN A 179 -3.56 -5.25 20.58
CA ASN A 179 -5.02 -5.28 20.48
C ASN A 179 -5.68 -3.93 20.78
N ALA A 180 -5.07 -3.05 21.58
CA ALA A 180 -5.59 -1.70 21.79
C ALA A 180 -5.50 -0.85 20.52
N PHE A 181 -4.40 -0.96 19.75
CA PHE A 181 -4.25 -0.25 18.49
C PHE A 181 -5.04 -0.90 17.35
N LEU A 182 -5.08 -2.22 17.28
CA LEU A 182 -5.88 -2.95 16.28
C LEU A 182 -7.39 -2.64 16.40
N MET A 183 -7.90 -2.46 17.64
CA MET A 183 -9.26 -1.99 17.86
C MET A 183 -9.50 -0.59 17.28
N VAL A 184 -8.54 0.32 17.39
CA VAL A 184 -8.63 1.65 16.75
C VAL A 184 -8.75 1.50 15.25
N GLN A 185 -7.87 0.73 14.63
CA GLN A 185 -7.90 0.50 13.19
C GLN A 185 -9.25 -0.05 12.69
N SER A 186 -9.86 -0.95 13.47
CA SER A 186 -11.17 -1.54 13.13
C SER A 186 -12.35 -0.58 13.28
N THR A 187 -12.17 0.51 14.04
CA THR A 187 -13.19 1.55 14.28
C THR A 187 -13.07 2.76 13.34
N LEU A 188 -11.94 2.88 12.62
CA LEU A 188 -11.79 3.95 11.64
C LEU A 188 -12.86 3.85 10.55
N PRO A 189 -13.40 4.97 10.08
CA PRO A 189 -14.37 4.96 8.99
C PRO A 189 -13.74 4.32 7.74
N ALA A 190 -14.51 3.47 7.06
CA ALA A 190 -14.11 2.94 5.78
C ALA A 190 -13.87 4.10 4.80
N PRO A 191 -12.85 4.01 3.93
CA PRO A 191 -12.64 5.01 2.90
C PRO A 191 -13.82 5.03 1.92
N ASP A 192 -14.04 6.18 1.29
CA ASP A 192 -14.93 6.28 0.16
C ASP A 192 -14.52 5.33 -0.96
N MET A 193 -15.50 4.67 -1.58
CA MET A 193 -15.25 3.64 -2.59
C MET A 193 -14.49 4.21 -3.81
N ASP A 194 -14.87 5.39 -4.28
CA ASP A 194 -14.21 6.00 -5.44
C ASP A 194 -12.77 6.40 -5.11
N ALA A 195 -12.51 6.91 -3.92
CA ALA A 195 -11.17 7.18 -3.42
C ALA A 195 -10.33 5.89 -3.33
N LEU A 196 -10.91 4.80 -2.82
CA LEU A 196 -10.23 3.52 -2.72
C LEU A 196 -9.89 2.95 -4.12
N MET A 197 -10.82 3.04 -5.07
CA MET A 197 -10.58 2.60 -6.46
C MET A 197 -9.46 3.41 -7.12
N GLN A 198 -9.39 4.72 -6.89
CA GLN A 198 -8.28 5.57 -7.37
C GLN A 198 -6.95 5.16 -6.71
N ALA A 199 -6.96 4.91 -5.41
CA ALA A 199 -5.78 4.43 -4.69
C ALA A 199 -5.30 3.06 -5.20
N MET A 200 -6.22 2.15 -5.55
CA MET A 200 -5.87 0.87 -6.17
C MET A 200 -5.22 1.05 -7.55
N GLN A 201 -5.66 2.01 -8.36
CA GLN A 201 -5.00 2.32 -9.64
C GLN A 201 -3.60 2.92 -9.42
N GLN A 202 -3.43 3.77 -8.41
CA GLN A 202 -2.12 4.30 -8.04
C GLN A 202 -1.20 3.19 -7.53
N ALA A 203 -1.71 2.28 -6.71
CA ALA A 203 -0.95 1.11 -6.24
C ALA A 203 -0.47 0.24 -7.41
N GLN A 204 -1.33 -0.05 -8.39
CA GLN A 204 -0.93 -0.77 -9.60
C GLN A 204 0.21 -0.05 -10.33
N SER A 205 0.11 1.27 -10.46
CA SER A 205 1.17 2.08 -11.07
C SER A 205 2.49 2.00 -10.30
N LEU A 206 2.43 1.95 -8.97
CA LEU A 206 3.60 1.75 -8.12
C LEU A 206 4.25 0.38 -8.37
N TYR A 207 3.48 -0.70 -8.32
CA TYR A 207 4.00 -2.05 -8.62
C TYR A 207 4.59 -2.13 -10.03
N ALA A 208 3.89 -1.61 -11.03
CA ALA A 208 4.36 -1.59 -12.42
C ALA A 208 5.67 -0.78 -12.57
N SER A 209 5.86 0.31 -11.81
CA SER A 209 7.11 1.09 -11.83
C SER A 209 8.32 0.29 -11.36
N HIS A 210 8.10 -0.76 -10.56
CA HIS A 210 9.14 -1.71 -10.12
C HIS A 210 9.21 -2.96 -11.01
N GLY A 211 8.46 -2.98 -12.12
CA GLY A 211 8.45 -4.12 -13.05
C GLY A 211 7.60 -5.30 -12.60
N ILE A 212 6.77 -5.13 -11.58
CA ILE A 212 5.87 -6.16 -11.06
C ILE A 212 4.54 -6.09 -11.83
N VAL A 213 4.08 -7.22 -12.34
CA VAL A 213 2.82 -7.33 -13.09
C VAL A 213 1.86 -8.36 -12.50
N THR A 214 2.33 -9.19 -11.59
CA THR A 214 1.51 -10.14 -10.82
C THR A 214 1.78 -9.93 -9.34
N VAL A 215 0.72 -9.71 -8.58
CA VAL A 215 0.81 -9.49 -7.12
C VAL A 215 -0.02 -10.52 -6.37
N GLN A 216 0.47 -10.93 -5.22
CA GLN A 216 -0.30 -11.72 -4.29
C GLN A 216 -1.14 -10.79 -3.40
N GLU A 217 -2.42 -11.15 -3.17
CA GLU A 217 -3.17 -10.64 -2.02
C GLU A 217 -3.10 -11.68 -0.91
N GLY A 218 -2.22 -11.44 0.06
CA GLY A 218 -1.75 -12.44 1.02
C GLY A 218 -2.78 -12.87 2.07
N LEU A 219 -3.88 -12.12 2.23
CA LEU A 219 -5.00 -12.44 3.10
C LEU A 219 -6.28 -11.89 2.46
N MET A 220 -6.80 -12.60 1.46
CA MET A 220 -8.02 -12.20 0.79
C MET A 220 -9.24 -12.60 1.62
N LEU A 221 -10.04 -11.61 2.00
CA LEU A 221 -11.34 -11.80 2.62
C LEU A 221 -12.44 -11.80 1.54
N SER A 222 -13.51 -12.55 1.75
CA SER A 222 -14.66 -12.58 0.82
C SER A 222 -15.28 -11.19 0.64
N SER A 223 -15.23 -10.36 1.67
CA SER A 223 -15.70 -8.97 1.63
C SER A 223 -14.92 -8.08 0.64
N MET A 224 -13.71 -8.47 0.22
CA MET A 224 -12.91 -7.75 -0.78
C MET A 224 -13.34 -8.07 -2.22
N LEU A 225 -13.97 -9.23 -2.45
CA LEU A 225 -14.33 -9.69 -3.80
C LEU A 225 -15.20 -8.71 -4.61
N PRO A 226 -16.24 -8.05 -4.04
CA PRO A 226 -17.04 -7.11 -4.80
C PRO A 226 -16.22 -5.97 -5.39
N MET A 227 -15.24 -5.45 -4.65
CA MET A 227 -14.36 -4.38 -5.10
C MET A 227 -13.43 -4.84 -6.22
N TYR A 228 -12.82 -6.03 -6.11
CA TYR A 228 -11.98 -6.57 -7.19
C TYR A 228 -12.79 -6.85 -8.46
N ARG A 229 -14.04 -7.34 -8.33
CA ARG A 229 -14.95 -7.52 -9.46
C ARG A 229 -15.29 -6.20 -10.13
N GLU A 230 -15.60 -5.17 -9.37
CA GLU A 230 -15.87 -3.83 -9.89
C GLU A 230 -14.69 -3.25 -10.66
N LEU A 231 -13.46 -3.39 -10.13
CA LEU A 231 -12.25 -2.98 -10.86
C LEU A 231 -12.09 -3.75 -12.18
N LEU A 232 -12.34 -5.05 -12.17
CA LEU A 232 -12.25 -5.89 -13.35
C LEU A 232 -13.30 -5.52 -14.41
N GLU A 233 -14.57 -5.37 -13.99
CA GLU A 233 -15.69 -5.00 -14.85
C GLU A 233 -15.52 -3.63 -15.49
N ARG A 234 -14.94 -2.67 -14.75
CA ARG A 234 -14.60 -1.34 -15.29
C ARG A 234 -13.31 -1.33 -16.14
N GLY A 235 -12.60 -2.43 -16.25
CA GLY A 235 -11.31 -2.49 -16.94
C GLY A 235 -10.21 -1.69 -16.27
N LEU A 236 -10.31 -1.48 -14.95
CA LEU A 236 -9.35 -0.71 -14.13
C LEU A 236 -8.29 -1.59 -13.48
N LEU A 237 -8.44 -2.92 -13.52
CA LEU A 237 -7.46 -3.87 -13.02
C LEU A 237 -6.47 -4.20 -14.15
N THR A 238 -5.24 -3.76 -14.01
CA THR A 238 -4.17 -3.88 -15.02
C THR A 238 -3.06 -4.85 -14.61
N LEU A 239 -3.04 -5.27 -13.34
CA LEU A 239 -2.15 -6.30 -12.80
C LEU A 239 -2.92 -7.61 -12.62
N ASP A 240 -2.21 -8.72 -12.73
CA ASP A 240 -2.73 -10.01 -12.28
C ASP A 240 -2.70 -10.07 -10.75
N VAL A 241 -3.84 -10.36 -10.13
CA VAL A 241 -3.95 -10.50 -8.67
C VAL A 241 -4.22 -11.95 -8.31
N VAL A 242 -3.34 -12.55 -7.51
CA VAL A 242 -3.49 -13.91 -6.99
C VAL A 242 -3.91 -13.83 -5.53
N GLY A 243 -5.19 -14.06 -5.25
CA GLY A 243 -5.74 -14.01 -3.89
C GLY A 243 -5.53 -15.32 -3.15
N TYR A 244 -5.02 -15.24 -1.93
CA TYR A 244 -4.98 -16.35 -0.98
C TYR A 244 -6.13 -16.18 0.02
N PRO A 245 -7.19 -17.00 -0.06
CA PRO A 245 -8.32 -16.90 0.83
C PRO A 245 -7.93 -17.04 2.29
N SER A 246 -8.52 -16.22 3.16
CA SER A 246 -8.42 -16.39 4.59
C SER A 246 -8.99 -17.77 5.00
N PRO A 247 -8.31 -18.54 5.87
CA PRO A 247 -8.84 -19.82 6.37
C PRO A 247 -10.23 -19.70 7.00
N GLN A 248 -10.53 -18.56 7.61
CA GLN A 248 -11.83 -18.28 8.25
C GLN A 248 -12.96 -18.06 7.23
N ASP A 249 -12.60 -17.71 6.01
CA ASP A 249 -13.53 -17.25 4.97
C ASP A 249 -13.53 -18.17 3.73
N TYR A 250 -12.78 -19.28 3.81
CA TYR A 250 -12.53 -20.18 2.69
C TYR A 250 -13.81 -20.72 2.03
N GLY A 251 -14.87 -20.94 2.80
CA GLY A 251 -16.15 -21.42 2.28
C GLY A 251 -16.95 -20.39 1.48
N ALA A 252 -16.52 -19.14 1.43
CA ALA A 252 -17.18 -18.07 0.70
C ALA A 252 -16.57 -17.78 -0.70
N PHE A 253 -15.48 -18.47 -1.06
CA PHE A 253 -14.80 -18.42 -2.36
C PHE A 253 -15.18 -19.61 -3.31
#